data_620f99bfe183112d8a5e1cba7e853738
#
_entry.id   620f99bfe183112d8a5e1cba7e853738
#
_cell.length_a   1.000
_cell.length_b   1.000
_cell.length_c   1.000
_cell.angle_alpha   90.00
_cell.angle_beta   90.00
_cell.angle_gamma   90.00
#
_symmetry.space_group_name_H-M   'P 1'
#
loop_
_entity.id
_entity.type
_entity.pdbx_description
1 polymer ?
#
loop_
_entity_poly.entity_id
_entity_poly.type
_entity_poly.pdbx_seq_one_letter_code
_entity_poly.pdbx_strand_id
1 'polypeptide(L)'
;MVLKIYSQIANESEKALLQFFGDNAVSFIDVDDFVSQIPEDDDSIEVRIHCPGGDVAEGWAIVDKLRATGKKIITVVDGVCASMATVEIYLQVSNGK
;
A
#
# COMPACT_ATOMS: atom_id res chain seq x y z
N MET A 1 -11.07 0.00 7.82
CA MET A 1 -9.96 0.99 7.68
C MET A 1 -9.67 1.20 6.21
N VAL A 2 -9.34 2.44 5.84
CA VAL A 2 -9.00 2.79 4.47
C VAL A 2 -7.51 3.15 4.40
N LEU A 3 -6.78 2.46 3.55
CA LEU A 3 -5.39 2.76 3.25
C LEU A 3 -5.32 3.40 1.85
N LYS A 4 -4.72 4.58 1.76
CA LYS A 4 -4.55 5.28 0.49
C LYS A 4 -3.11 5.18 0.01
N ILE A 5 -2.91 4.60 -1.18
CA ILE A 5 -1.61 4.56 -1.85
C ILE A 5 -1.69 5.53 -3.02
N TYR A 6 -1.49 6.81 -2.71
CA TYR A 6 -1.71 7.91 -3.65
C TYR A 6 -0.41 8.55 -4.15
N SER A 7 0.73 7.98 -3.77
CA SER A 7 2.05 8.45 -4.21
C SER A 7 2.86 7.25 -4.69
N GLN A 8 4.04 7.48 -5.26
CA GLN A 8 4.90 6.38 -5.64
C GLN A 8 5.33 5.56 -4.42
N ILE A 9 5.62 4.30 -4.65
CA ILE A 9 6.12 3.39 -3.62
C ILE A 9 7.64 3.53 -3.56
N ALA A 10 8.18 3.80 -2.38
CA ALA A 10 9.61 4.00 -2.20
C ALA A 10 10.07 3.49 -0.83
N ASN A 11 11.36 3.13 -0.72
CA ASN A 11 11.94 2.84 0.58
C ASN A 11 12.16 4.13 1.38
N GLU A 12 12.52 4.01 2.66
CA GLU A 12 12.63 5.18 3.54
C GLU A 12 13.70 6.18 3.08
N SER A 13 14.81 5.71 2.53
CA SER A 13 15.87 6.60 2.01
C SER A 13 15.39 7.39 0.81
N GLU A 14 14.74 6.74 -0.12
CA GLU A 14 14.16 7.39 -1.31
C GLU A 14 13.03 8.34 -0.94
N LYS A 15 12.19 7.94 0.02
CA LYS A 15 11.10 8.78 0.50
C LYS A 15 11.63 10.07 1.11
N ALA A 16 12.67 9.98 1.94
CA ALA A 16 13.27 11.15 2.54
C ALA A 16 13.82 12.11 1.48
N LEU A 17 14.48 11.58 0.45
CA LEU A 17 14.99 12.37 -0.66
C LEU A 17 13.87 13.05 -1.44
N LEU A 18 12.79 12.32 -1.74
CA LEU A 18 11.64 12.86 -2.45
C LEU A 18 10.96 13.97 -1.65
N GLN A 19 10.80 13.78 -0.35
CA GLN A 19 10.22 14.79 0.53
C GLN A 19 11.08 16.06 0.59
N PHE A 20 12.39 15.91 0.53
CA PHE A 20 13.31 17.05 0.46
C PHE A 20 13.02 17.92 -0.78
N PHE A 21 12.64 17.31 -1.89
CA PHE A 21 12.29 18.01 -3.13
C PHE A 21 10.80 18.34 -3.25
N GLY A 22 10.03 18.20 -2.18
CA GLY A 22 8.61 18.56 -2.17
C GLY A 22 7.65 17.49 -2.69
N ASP A 23 8.17 16.30 -2.99
CA ASP A 23 7.34 15.16 -3.39
C ASP A 23 6.98 14.27 -2.20
N ASN A 24 6.15 13.27 -2.44
CA ASN A 24 5.76 12.32 -1.41
C ASN A 24 5.89 10.88 -1.93
N ALA A 25 5.91 9.92 -0.99
CA ALA A 25 5.98 8.51 -1.31
C ALA A 25 5.35 7.68 -0.18
N VAL A 26 5.00 6.43 -0.51
CA VAL A 26 4.50 5.45 0.45
C VAL A 26 5.56 4.38 0.63
N SER A 27 5.95 4.10 1.87
CA SER A 27 6.92 3.07 2.21
C SER A 27 6.27 1.94 3.01
N PHE A 28 7.01 0.84 3.20
CA PHE A 28 6.59 -0.25 4.06
C PHE A 28 6.29 0.25 5.49
N ILE A 29 7.10 1.17 6.01
CA ILE A 29 6.90 1.69 7.37
C ILE A 29 5.56 2.41 7.50
N ASP A 30 5.15 3.15 6.47
CA ASP A 30 3.83 3.80 6.47
C ASP A 30 2.71 2.77 6.59
N VAL A 31 2.82 1.66 5.88
CA VAL A 31 1.81 0.59 5.92
C VAL A 31 1.88 -0.16 7.25
N ASP A 32 3.06 -0.40 7.77
CA ASP A 32 3.23 -1.03 9.08
C ASP A 32 2.57 -0.20 10.17
N ASP A 33 2.78 1.11 10.16
CA ASP A 33 2.12 2.04 11.10
C ASP A 33 0.60 2.01 10.93
N PHE A 34 0.12 2.00 9.70
CA PHE A 34 -1.32 1.91 9.42
C PHE A 34 -1.91 0.62 10.01
N VAL A 35 -1.26 -0.52 9.77
CA VAL A 35 -1.75 -1.81 10.24
C VAL A 35 -1.79 -1.86 11.78
N SER A 36 -0.80 -1.24 12.44
CA SER A 36 -0.75 -1.23 13.90
C SER A 36 -1.90 -0.44 14.54
N GLN A 37 -2.56 0.41 13.76
CA GLN A 37 -3.67 1.25 14.24
C GLN A 37 -5.05 0.67 13.95
N ILE A 38 -5.12 -0.46 13.24
CA ILE A 38 -6.42 -1.06 12.88
C ILE A 38 -7.02 -1.74 14.13
N PRO A 39 -8.25 -1.39 14.52
CA PRO A 39 -8.94 -2.09 15.61
C PRO A 39 -9.11 -3.58 15.31
N GLU A 40 -9.04 -4.43 16.31
CA GLU A 40 -9.17 -5.87 16.13
C GLU A 40 -10.53 -6.28 15.57
N ASP A 41 -11.57 -5.54 15.87
CA ASP A 41 -12.92 -5.80 15.40
C ASP A 41 -13.19 -5.26 13.99
N ASP A 42 -12.23 -4.60 13.36
CA ASP A 42 -12.33 -4.16 11.98
C ASP A 42 -11.85 -5.29 11.06
N ASP A 43 -12.76 -5.90 10.34
CA ASP A 43 -12.50 -7.13 9.59
C ASP A 43 -11.98 -6.88 8.18
N SER A 44 -11.92 -5.65 7.72
CA SER A 44 -11.55 -5.36 6.35
C SER A 44 -10.64 -4.14 6.21
N ILE A 45 -9.85 -4.16 5.14
CA ILE A 45 -9.01 -3.04 4.75
C ILE A 45 -9.37 -2.67 3.31
N GLU A 46 -9.81 -1.44 3.10
CA GLU A 46 -10.01 -0.90 1.76
C GLU A 46 -8.71 -0.23 1.33
N VAL A 47 -8.10 -0.75 0.27
CA VAL A 47 -6.85 -0.20 -0.28
C VAL A 47 -7.21 0.60 -1.54
N ARG A 48 -7.12 1.91 -1.45
CA ARG A 48 -7.40 2.80 -2.57
C ARG A 48 -6.09 3.18 -3.24
N ILE A 49 -6.03 3.03 -4.56
CA ILE A 49 -4.79 3.16 -5.33
C ILE A 49 -4.92 4.27 -6.37
N HIS A 50 -3.99 5.21 -6.30
CA HIS A 50 -3.73 6.19 -7.35
C HIS A 50 -2.21 6.39 -7.36
N CYS A 51 -1.49 5.52 -8.06
CA CYS A 51 -0.06 5.35 -7.87
C CYS A 51 0.61 4.97 -9.20
N PRO A 52 1.71 5.64 -9.58
CA PRO A 52 2.44 5.30 -10.81
C PRO A 52 3.34 4.07 -10.66
N GLY A 53 3.50 3.53 -9.45
CA GLY A 53 4.38 2.40 -9.18
C GLY A 53 5.50 2.76 -8.21
N GLY A 54 6.65 2.13 -8.36
CA GLY A 54 7.81 2.43 -7.54
C GLY A 54 8.68 1.22 -7.22
N ASP A 55 9.25 1.20 -6.01
CA ASP A 55 10.20 0.19 -5.56
C ASP A 55 9.55 -1.19 -5.44
N VAL A 56 10.15 -2.17 -6.10
CA VAL A 56 9.60 -3.54 -6.17
C VAL A 56 9.65 -4.23 -4.81
N ALA A 57 10.77 -4.13 -4.10
CA ALA A 57 10.93 -4.78 -2.81
C ALA A 57 9.96 -4.20 -1.78
N GLU A 58 9.83 -2.87 -1.74
CA GLU A 58 8.87 -2.20 -0.86
C GLU A 58 7.43 -2.62 -1.19
N GLY A 59 7.10 -2.68 -2.48
CA GLY A 59 5.75 -3.08 -2.91
C GLY A 59 5.38 -4.47 -2.46
N TRP A 60 6.26 -5.43 -2.61
CA TRP A 60 6.02 -6.79 -2.14
C TRP A 60 5.95 -6.88 -0.61
N ALA A 61 6.79 -6.11 0.10
CA ALA A 61 6.72 -6.04 1.56
C ALA A 61 5.37 -5.50 2.04
N ILE A 62 4.83 -4.48 1.36
CA ILE A 62 3.50 -3.93 1.64
C ILE A 62 2.42 -4.99 1.45
N VAL A 63 2.46 -5.72 0.34
CA VAL A 63 1.50 -6.79 0.06
C VAL A 63 1.55 -7.86 1.15
N ASP A 64 2.74 -8.31 1.51
CA ASP A 64 2.90 -9.33 2.53
C ASP A 64 2.39 -8.87 3.89
N LYS A 65 2.63 -7.60 4.24
CA LYS A 65 2.14 -7.03 5.50
C LYS A 65 0.62 -7.01 5.56
N LEU A 66 -0.03 -6.59 4.48
CA LEU A 66 -1.49 -6.55 4.41
C LEU A 66 -2.09 -7.96 4.47
N ARG A 67 -1.49 -8.91 3.76
CA ARG A 67 -1.96 -10.30 3.78
C ARG A 67 -1.81 -10.94 5.15
N ALA A 68 -0.75 -10.60 5.87
CA ALA A 68 -0.49 -11.13 7.20
C ALA A 68 -1.53 -10.71 8.24
N THR A 69 -2.32 -9.68 7.98
CA THR A 69 -3.40 -9.27 8.89
C THR A 69 -4.53 -10.29 8.95
N GLY A 70 -4.69 -11.12 7.92
CA GLY A 70 -5.82 -12.05 7.80
C GLY A 70 -7.15 -11.38 7.52
N LYS A 71 -7.18 -10.05 7.37
CA LYS A 71 -8.40 -9.28 7.11
C LYS A 71 -8.77 -9.36 5.63
N LYS A 72 -10.04 -9.11 5.33
CA LYS A 72 -10.52 -9.00 3.95
C LYS A 72 -9.92 -7.76 3.30
N ILE A 73 -9.32 -7.93 2.14
CA ILE A 73 -8.73 -6.82 1.38
C ILE A 73 -9.66 -6.44 0.24
N ILE A 74 -9.99 -5.16 0.15
CA ILE A 74 -10.81 -4.60 -0.93
C ILE A 74 -9.94 -3.58 -1.65
N THR A 75 -9.66 -3.82 -2.94
CA THR A 75 -8.82 -2.92 -3.73
C THR A 75 -9.68 -2.06 -4.62
N VAL A 76 -9.49 -0.75 -4.56
CA VAL A 76 -10.18 0.24 -5.38
C VAL A 76 -9.15 1.10 -6.11
N VAL A 77 -9.24 1.15 -7.43
CA VAL A 77 -8.36 2.00 -8.24
C VAL A 77 -9.05 3.35 -8.45
N ASP A 78 -8.46 4.42 -7.91
CA ASP A 78 -9.02 5.76 -7.98
C ASP A 78 -8.50 6.59 -9.16
N GLY A 79 -7.68 6.00 -10.01
CA GLY A 79 -7.11 6.71 -11.15
C GLY A 79 -6.01 5.87 -11.76
N VAL A 80 -4.76 6.34 -11.65
CA VAL A 80 -3.61 5.62 -12.20
C VAL A 80 -3.24 4.43 -11.33
N CYS A 81 -3.08 3.26 -11.94
CA CYS A 81 -2.50 2.10 -11.28
C CYS A 81 -1.58 1.43 -12.30
N ALA A 82 -0.27 1.58 -12.11
CA ALA A 82 0.72 1.12 -13.07
C ALA A 82 1.92 0.50 -12.38
N SER A 83 2.67 -0.32 -13.13
CA SER A 83 3.91 -0.91 -12.64
C SER A 83 3.72 -1.62 -11.30
N MET A 84 4.50 -1.30 -10.28
CA MET A 84 4.46 -1.98 -8.98
C MET A 84 3.11 -1.85 -8.27
N ALA A 85 2.36 -0.79 -8.52
CA ALA A 85 1.04 -0.61 -7.90
C ALA A 85 0.03 -1.69 -8.30
N THR A 86 0.21 -2.34 -9.45
CA THR A 86 -0.69 -3.42 -9.88
C THR A 86 -0.60 -4.65 -8.97
N VAL A 87 0.45 -4.79 -8.19
CA VAL A 87 0.61 -5.88 -7.21
C VAL A 87 -0.50 -5.80 -6.15
N GLU A 88 -0.98 -4.60 -5.83
CA GLU A 88 -2.07 -4.41 -4.88
C GLU A 88 -3.37 -5.05 -5.41
N ILE A 89 -3.58 -5.02 -6.72
CA ILE A 89 -4.73 -5.71 -7.34
C ILE A 89 -4.57 -7.22 -7.21
N TYR A 90 -3.35 -7.72 -7.37
CA TYR A 90 -3.05 -9.13 -7.14
C TYR A 90 -3.43 -9.54 -5.70
N LEU A 91 -3.17 -8.67 -4.73
CA LEU A 91 -3.55 -8.89 -3.34
C LEU A 91 -5.05 -9.14 -3.21
N GLN A 92 -5.87 -8.33 -3.88
CA GLN A 92 -7.32 -8.52 -3.92
C GLN A 92 -7.68 -9.91 -4.44
N VAL A 93 -7.09 -10.30 -5.57
CA VAL A 93 -7.37 -11.59 -6.21
C VAL A 93 -6.99 -12.75 -5.28
N SER A 94 -5.89 -12.66 -4.57
CA SER A 94 -5.40 -13.74 -3.71
C SER A 94 -6.14 -13.84 -2.37
N ASN A 95 -6.72 -12.75 -1.87
CA ASN A 95 -7.39 -12.71 -0.57
C ASN A 95 -8.90 -12.44 -0.68
N GLY A 96 -9.39 -11.97 -1.80
CA GLY A 96 -10.75 -11.52 -1.97
C GLY A 96 -11.75 -12.57 -2.42
N LYS A 97 -11.37 -13.79 -2.32
CA LYS A 97 -12.25 -14.89 -2.76
C LYS A 97 -13.45 -15.07 -1.86
#